data_3cbb035a68280ef6873161d54fb81ce1
#
_entry.id   3cbb035a68280ef6873161d54fb81ce1
#
_cell.length_a   1.000
_cell.length_b   1.000
_cell.length_c   1.000
_cell.angle_alpha   90.00
_cell.angle_beta   90.00
_cell.angle_gamma   90.00
#
_symmetry.space_group_name_H-M   'P 1'
#
loop_
_entity.id
_entity.type
_entity.pdbx_description
1 polymer ?
#
loop_
_entity_poly.entity_id
_entity_poly.type
_entity_poly.pdbx_seq_one_letter_code
_entity_poly.pdbx_strand_id
1 'polypeptide(L)'
;MKKVIIGLAGLMAVALSACGKDSPTPSGATIGATDNTIQEPRQPAFDRFDIGRLDSELSKPVTQGRLLNIAYHLSKDGQVEASGFHGVRTLAGSDPVTQDTIYRIYSMTKPVTAVAVLMLYEDGKIDLDAPVSQYLPELGSLKVFTGKDAAGKPGLAPVSHAPTVRELLSHTAGFGYGLTTDDYVNQRYRKKNVERAPNFDALLKRVGSIPLRYQPGEGWEYSIASDIQGALIERVSGMTFEAFLETRIFQPLDMPSTGFSIDESDIGRLADITRQAAEPNTLALAEPRDQRLRGHETKFPSGGAGLVSTLKDYDRFAHMLLGRGTLDGVTLLKPETIDLMFGDLATAAIKTGGGQFSGPGRGRGYALGIGAVTEPTMRRNGPPVGTVFWSGAAGTWFWIDPANDIVFIAMIQSVPPVTNLQTLSNDIVYHALLSDFADLP
;
A
#
# COMPACT_ATOMS: atom_id res chain seq x y z
N MET A 1 34.13 -19.55 -48.66
CA MET A 1 35.02 -20.70 -48.94
C MET A 1 35.24 -21.45 -47.66
N LYS A 2 34.95 -22.77 -47.73
CA LYS A 2 35.39 -23.92 -46.91
C LYS A 2 34.98 -23.90 -45.44
N LYS A 3 33.97 -24.68 -45.02
CA LYS A 3 33.82 -26.17 -44.82
C LYS A 3 34.47 -26.61 -43.51
N VAL A 4 33.65 -27.05 -42.52
CA VAL A 4 33.09 -28.41 -42.28
C VAL A 4 34.08 -29.32 -41.53
N ILE A 5 33.73 -29.96 -40.41
CA ILE A 5 33.33 -31.39 -40.20
C ILE A 5 33.41 -31.68 -38.68
N ILE A 6 32.36 -32.00 -37.96
CA ILE A 6 31.77 -33.29 -37.53
C ILE A 6 32.78 -34.28 -36.87
N GLY A 7 32.44 -34.79 -35.71
CA GLY A 7 33.06 -35.92 -35.07
C GLY A 7 32.25 -36.49 -33.89
N LEU A 8 31.59 -37.56 -34.17
CA LEU A 8 30.64 -38.43 -33.44
C LEU A 8 31.36 -39.40 -32.45
N ALA A 9 30.67 -39.77 -31.40
CA ALA A 9 30.48 -41.07 -30.79
C ALA A 9 31.60 -41.80 -30.01
N GLY A 10 31.20 -42.42 -28.92
CA GLY A 10 31.91 -43.51 -28.24
C GLY A 10 31.21 -43.98 -26.98
N LEU A 11 30.18 -44.84 -27.18
CA LEU A 11 29.66 -45.77 -26.15
C LEU A 11 30.75 -46.79 -25.81
N MET A 12 30.91 -47.17 -24.54
CA MET A 12 31.39 -48.51 -24.19
C MET A 12 30.77 -48.97 -22.85
N ALA A 13 29.91 -49.96 -23.00
CA ALA A 13 29.45 -50.84 -21.93
C ALA A 13 30.44 -52.00 -21.77
N VAL A 14 30.74 -52.37 -20.52
CA VAL A 14 31.34 -53.71 -20.25
C VAL A 14 30.54 -54.32 -19.07
N ALA A 15 30.05 -55.51 -19.33
CA ALA A 15 29.35 -56.37 -18.40
C ALA A 15 30.28 -57.57 -18.00
N LEU A 16 29.87 -58.25 -16.95
CA LEU A 16 30.22 -59.59 -16.48
C LEU A 16 31.52 -59.70 -15.62
N SER A 17 31.54 -60.41 -14.49
CA SER A 17 31.03 -61.77 -14.29
C SER A 17 30.99 -62.10 -12.78
N ALA A 18 30.12 -63.04 -12.45
CA ALA A 18 29.83 -63.63 -11.17
C ALA A 18 30.98 -64.50 -10.59
N CYS A 19 31.02 -64.65 -9.26
CA CYS A 19 31.22 -65.94 -8.62
C CYS A 19 30.75 -65.92 -7.14
N GLY A 20 29.85 -66.81 -6.80
CA GLY A 20 29.23 -66.98 -5.51
C GLY A 20 30.06 -67.70 -4.49
N LYS A 21 29.65 -67.64 -3.24
CA LYS A 21 29.74 -68.75 -2.24
C LYS A 21 28.76 -68.50 -1.07
N ASP A 22 28.18 -69.62 -0.67
CA ASP A 22 27.05 -69.83 0.24
C ASP A 22 27.31 -69.49 1.72
N SER A 23 26.18 -69.04 2.35
CA SER A 23 25.63 -69.39 3.68
C SER A 23 26.28 -68.81 4.95
N PRO A 24 25.55 -68.60 6.07
CA PRO A 24 24.13 -68.97 6.37
C PRO A 24 23.31 -67.80 6.98
N THR A 25 22.01 -67.98 6.94
CA THR A 25 20.95 -67.21 7.57
C THR A 25 21.03 -67.23 9.10
N PRO A 26 20.76 -66.07 9.79
CA PRO A 26 20.09 -66.10 11.07
C PRO A 26 18.67 -65.42 10.97
N SER A 27 17.82 -66.18 11.63
CA SER A 27 16.44 -65.93 12.01
C SER A 27 16.02 -64.46 12.32
N GLY A 28 14.82 -64.18 11.88
CA GLY A 28 13.94 -63.04 12.02
C GLY A 28 14.05 -62.12 13.23
N ALA A 29 14.06 -60.85 12.88
CA ALA A 29 13.44 -59.81 13.66
C ALA A 29 12.72 -58.88 12.69
N THR A 30 11.41 -58.92 12.72
CA THR A 30 10.50 -57.95 12.05
C THR A 30 10.70 -56.61 12.72
N ILE A 31 11.51 -55.75 12.14
CA ILE A 31 11.54 -54.34 12.49
C ILE A 31 10.35 -53.73 11.78
N GLY A 32 9.36 -53.28 12.57
CA GLY A 32 8.21 -52.55 12.07
C GLY A 32 8.69 -51.35 11.22
N ALA A 33 8.14 -51.27 10.02
CA ALA A 33 8.28 -50.07 9.19
C ALA A 33 7.72 -48.89 9.96
N THR A 34 8.60 -48.08 10.50
CA THR A 34 8.22 -46.72 10.92
C THR A 34 7.86 -45.96 9.66
N ASP A 35 6.58 -45.71 9.52
CA ASP A 35 6.03 -44.82 8.50
C ASP A 35 6.59 -43.40 8.76
N ASN A 36 7.72 -43.11 8.16
CA ASN A 36 8.31 -41.78 8.11
C ASN A 36 7.67 -41.03 6.94
N THR A 37 6.36 -40.87 6.96
CA THR A 37 5.72 -39.80 6.24
C THR A 37 6.19 -38.49 6.90
N ILE A 38 7.12 -37.81 6.24
CA ILE A 38 7.44 -36.41 6.53
C ILE A 38 6.09 -35.69 6.30
N GLN A 39 5.37 -35.40 7.38
CA GLN A 39 4.24 -34.47 7.30
C GLN A 39 4.84 -33.16 6.81
N GLU A 40 4.41 -32.72 5.62
CA GLU A 40 4.65 -31.33 5.23
C GLU A 40 4.21 -30.44 6.38
N PRO A 41 5.00 -29.41 6.75
CA PRO A 41 4.62 -28.51 7.81
C PRO A 41 3.24 -27.94 7.45
N ARG A 42 2.22 -28.24 8.26
CA ARG A 42 0.89 -27.67 8.10
C ARG A 42 1.05 -26.17 8.05
N GLN A 43 0.60 -25.54 6.98
CA GLN A 43 0.52 -24.09 6.94
C GLN A 43 -0.45 -23.65 8.06
N PRO A 44 -0.13 -22.58 8.81
CA PRO A 44 -0.97 -22.10 9.89
C PRO A 44 -2.36 -21.75 9.34
N ALA A 45 -3.39 -22.40 9.89
CA ALA A 45 -4.79 -22.12 9.60
C ALA A 45 -5.36 -21.14 10.64
N PHE A 46 -6.49 -20.49 10.33
CA PHE A 46 -7.19 -19.67 11.30
C PHE A 46 -8.06 -20.52 12.23
N ASP A 47 -8.03 -20.22 13.54
CA ASP A 47 -9.05 -20.68 14.47
C ASP A 47 -10.40 -20.06 14.10
N ARG A 48 -11.39 -20.92 13.82
CA ARG A 48 -12.72 -20.49 13.36
C ARG A 48 -13.51 -19.72 14.43
N PHE A 49 -13.28 -19.99 15.69
CA PHE A 49 -13.92 -19.25 16.79
C PHE A 49 -13.35 -17.85 16.91
N ASP A 50 -12.02 -17.72 16.85
CA ASP A 50 -11.37 -16.42 16.94
C ASP A 50 -11.61 -15.57 15.68
N ILE A 51 -11.69 -16.15 14.49
CA ILE A 51 -12.11 -15.43 13.28
C ILE A 51 -13.56 -14.96 13.37
N GLY A 52 -14.47 -15.72 13.99
CA GLY A 52 -15.84 -15.28 14.26
C GLY A 52 -15.92 -14.01 15.13
N ARG A 53 -14.92 -13.76 15.97
CA ARG A 53 -14.82 -12.51 16.73
C ARG A 53 -14.52 -11.30 15.85
N LEU A 54 -13.84 -11.46 14.71
CA LEU A 54 -13.52 -10.36 13.80
C LEU A 54 -14.79 -9.64 13.37
N ASP A 55 -15.79 -10.39 12.89
CA ASP A 55 -17.05 -9.80 12.43
C ASP A 55 -17.79 -9.09 13.57
N SER A 56 -17.90 -9.75 14.75
CA SER A 56 -18.60 -9.16 15.90
C SER A 56 -17.93 -7.87 16.39
N GLU A 57 -16.60 -7.82 16.41
CA GLU A 57 -15.87 -6.65 16.90
C GLU A 57 -15.88 -5.50 15.88
N LEU A 58 -15.76 -5.79 14.59
CA LEU A 58 -15.78 -4.78 13.53
C LEU A 58 -17.18 -4.19 13.31
N SER A 59 -18.26 -4.97 13.53
CA SER A 59 -19.65 -4.49 13.41
C SER A 59 -20.12 -3.67 14.61
N LYS A 60 -19.52 -3.83 15.80
CA LYS A 60 -19.92 -3.10 17.02
C LYS A 60 -20.05 -1.58 16.85
N PRO A 61 -19.13 -0.84 16.24
CA PRO A 61 -19.30 0.60 16.07
C PRO A 61 -20.53 0.97 15.24
N VAL A 62 -20.94 0.12 14.28
CA VAL A 62 -22.14 0.32 13.48
C VAL A 62 -23.39 0.12 14.32
N THR A 63 -23.48 -1.00 15.04
CA THR A 63 -24.63 -1.30 15.92
C THR A 63 -24.78 -0.32 17.07
N GLN A 64 -23.70 0.34 17.47
CA GLN A 64 -23.66 1.39 18.50
C GLN A 64 -23.93 2.80 17.96
N GLY A 65 -24.22 2.97 16.67
CA GLY A 65 -24.43 4.30 16.06
C GLY A 65 -23.17 5.18 16.00
N ARG A 66 -21.98 4.62 16.15
CA ARG A 66 -20.70 5.33 16.09
C ARG A 66 -20.06 5.35 14.70
N LEU A 67 -20.52 4.48 13.82
CA LEU A 67 -20.06 4.34 12.44
C LEU A 67 -21.28 4.03 11.56
N LEU A 68 -21.34 4.63 10.36
CA LEU A 68 -22.46 4.40 9.45
C LEU A 68 -22.41 3.02 8.82
N ASN A 69 -21.20 2.60 8.44
CA ASN A 69 -20.98 1.32 7.77
C ASN A 69 -19.53 0.86 7.90
N ILE A 70 -19.34 -0.43 7.65
CA ILE A 70 -18.05 -1.06 7.41
C ILE A 70 -18.22 -2.20 6.41
N ALA A 71 -17.27 -2.30 5.47
CA ALA A 71 -17.06 -3.47 4.63
C ALA A 71 -15.64 -3.97 4.85
N TYR A 72 -15.43 -5.28 5.01
CA TYR A 72 -14.09 -5.84 5.17
C TYR A 72 -13.96 -7.20 4.50
N HIS A 73 -12.71 -7.55 4.20
CA HIS A 73 -12.33 -8.81 3.57
C HIS A 73 -10.99 -9.27 4.18
N LEU A 74 -10.94 -10.54 4.57
CA LEU A 74 -9.76 -11.26 4.98
C LEU A 74 -9.60 -12.46 4.06
N SER A 75 -8.46 -12.57 3.42
CA SER A 75 -8.09 -13.76 2.64
C SER A 75 -6.78 -14.36 3.14
N LYS A 76 -6.64 -15.67 2.98
CA LYS A 76 -5.43 -16.43 3.22
C LYS A 76 -5.29 -17.53 2.18
N ASP A 77 -4.07 -17.76 1.67
CA ASP A 77 -3.78 -18.77 0.65
C ASP A 77 -4.73 -18.68 -0.56
N GLY A 78 -5.05 -17.45 -0.98
CA GLY A 78 -5.97 -17.16 -2.09
C GLY A 78 -7.45 -17.47 -1.80
N GLN A 79 -7.83 -17.81 -0.57
CA GLN A 79 -9.20 -18.10 -0.16
C GLN A 79 -9.74 -17.04 0.79
N VAL A 80 -11.05 -16.76 0.64
CA VAL A 80 -11.75 -15.87 1.56
C VAL A 80 -11.98 -16.58 2.89
N GLU A 81 -11.39 -16.07 3.96
CA GLU A 81 -11.55 -16.59 5.32
C GLU A 81 -12.67 -15.91 6.09
N ALA A 82 -12.81 -14.60 5.90
CA ALA A 82 -13.89 -13.81 6.49
C ALA A 82 -14.21 -12.57 5.64
N SER A 83 -15.48 -12.20 5.60
CA SER A 83 -15.95 -10.93 5.04
C SER A 83 -17.18 -10.46 5.81
N GLY A 84 -17.35 -9.13 5.91
CA GLY A 84 -18.52 -8.55 6.56
C GLY A 84 -18.92 -7.23 5.91
N PHE A 85 -20.24 -7.02 5.86
CA PHE A 85 -20.87 -5.84 5.25
C PHE A 85 -21.96 -5.35 6.21
N HIS A 86 -21.67 -4.32 7.01
CA HIS A 86 -22.57 -3.84 8.07
C HIS A 86 -22.94 -2.39 7.87
N GLY A 87 -24.21 -2.06 8.08
CA GLY A 87 -24.75 -0.72 7.97
C GLY A 87 -25.20 -0.34 6.55
N VAL A 88 -25.39 0.97 6.32
CA VAL A 88 -25.97 1.53 5.11
C VAL A 88 -25.00 2.48 4.41
N ARG A 89 -25.17 2.65 3.09
CA ARG A 89 -24.26 3.50 2.27
C ARG A 89 -24.40 4.97 2.60
N THR A 90 -25.60 5.43 2.86
CA THR A 90 -25.90 6.86 3.04
C THR A 90 -26.67 7.11 4.33
N LEU A 91 -26.43 8.25 4.95
CA LEU A 91 -27.05 8.61 6.22
C LEU A 91 -28.59 8.77 6.12
N ALA A 92 -29.07 9.18 4.95
CA ALA A 92 -30.51 9.37 4.68
C ALA A 92 -31.17 8.16 4.01
N GLY A 93 -30.40 7.12 3.66
CA GLY A 93 -30.89 5.95 2.91
C GLY A 93 -30.95 4.69 3.76
N SER A 94 -31.48 3.63 3.16
CA SER A 94 -31.54 2.29 3.75
C SER A 94 -30.78 1.23 2.97
N ASP A 95 -30.17 1.62 1.84
CA ASP A 95 -29.41 0.67 1.01
C ASP A 95 -28.20 0.13 1.77
N PRO A 96 -28.07 -1.21 1.91
CA PRO A 96 -26.96 -1.80 2.63
C PRO A 96 -25.64 -1.58 1.90
N VAL A 97 -24.54 -1.60 2.64
CA VAL A 97 -23.20 -1.71 2.03
C VAL A 97 -22.99 -3.10 1.45
N THR A 98 -22.20 -3.16 0.39
CA THR A 98 -21.81 -4.39 -0.32
C THR A 98 -20.34 -4.30 -0.70
N GLN A 99 -19.78 -5.36 -1.25
CA GLN A 99 -18.43 -5.36 -1.82
C GLN A 99 -18.24 -4.32 -2.95
N ASP A 100 -19.33 -3.92 -3.61
CA ASP A 100 -19.36 -2.97 -4.72
C ASP A 100 -19.68 -1.53 -4.27
N THR A 101 -19.80 -1.27 -2.96
CA THR A 101 -19.95 0.08 -2.43
C THR A 101 -18.68 0.88 -2.71
N ILE A 102 -18.86 2.09 -3.25
CA ILE A 102 -17.75 2.98 -3.62
C ILE A 102 -17.35 3.81 -2.41
N TYR A 103 -16.07 3.83 -2.09
CA TYR A 103 -15.45 4.57 -0.99
C TYR A 103 -14.41 5.54 -1.51
N ARG A 104 -14.30 6.73 -0.91
CA ARG A 104 -13.13 7.58 -1.10
C ARG A 104 -11.97 6.97 -0.33
N ILE A 105 -10.96 6.48 -1.05
CA ILE A 105 -9.86 5.74 -0.41
C ILE A 105 -8.72 6.64 0.07
N TYR A 106 -8.78 7.93 -0.23
CA TYR A 106 -7.77 8.92 0.20
C TYR A 106 -6.34 8.39 0.01
N SER A 107 -5.56 8.34 1.09
CA SER A 107 -4.14 7.98 1.00
C SER A 107 -3.85 6.54 0.60
N MET A 108 -4.84 5.66 0.52
CA MET A 108 -4.67 4.37 -0.17
C MET A 108 -4.47 4.52 -1.68
N THR A 109 -4.63 5.73 -2.24
CA THR A 109 -4.18 6.12 -3.60
C THR A 109 -2.66 5.99 -3.77
N LYS A 110 -1.87 6.26 -2.73
CA LYS A 110 -0.40 6.34 -2.81
C LYS A 110 0.29 5.07 -3.29
N PRO A 111 -0.05 3.87 -2.79
CA PRO A 111 0.52 2.63 -3.31
C PRO A 111 0.23 2.42 -4.80
N VAL A 112 -0.97 2.79 -5.27
CA VAL A 112 -1.34 2.71 -6.69
C VAL A 112 -0.48 3.66 -7.52
N THR A 113 -0.30 4.90 -7.06
CA THR A 113 0.56 5.89 -7.72
C THR A 113 2.03 5.42 -7.77
N ALA A 114 2.51 4.81 -6.69
CA ALA A 114 3.88 4.27 -6.63
C ALA A 114 4.08 3.11 -7.60
N VAL A 115 3.11 2.19 -7.71
CA VAL A 115 3.12 1.13 -8.73
C VAL A 115 3.26 1.73 -10.14
N ALA A 116 2.52 2.79 -10.46
CA ALA A 116 2.60 3.46 -11.75
C ALA A 116 4.00 4.05 -12.03
N VAL A 117 4.66 4.66 -11.02
CA VAL A 117 6.07 5.12 -11.16
C VAL A 117 7.00 3.94 -11.38
N LEU A 118 6.82 2.85 -10.66
CA LEU A 118 7.64 1.64 -10.78
C LEU A 118 7.44 0.93 -12.13
N MET A 119 6.25 1.00 -12.73
CA MET A 119 6.03 0.54 -14.11
C MET A 119 6.86 1.36 -15.11
N LEU A 120 6.94 2.67 -14.95
CA LEU A 120 7.79 3.53 -15.79
C LEU A 120 9.29 3.28 -15.55
N TYR A 121 9.68 2.88 -14.33
CA TYR A 121 11.03 2.41 -14.01
C TYR A 121 11.34 1.10 -14.77
N GLU A 122 10.45 0.11 -14.75
CA GLU A 122 10.62 -1.14 -15.52
C GLU A 122 10.63 -0.91 -17.03
N ASP A 123 9.84 0.06 -17.52
CA ASP A 123 9.86 0.48 -18.93
C ASP A 123 11.18 1.19 -19.32
N GLY A 124 12.12 1.42 -18.38
CA GLY A 124 13.37 2.15 -18.60
C GLY A 124 13.21 3.64 -18.86
N LYS A 125 12.04 4.20 -18.55
CA LYS A 125 11.72 5.63 -18.76
C LYS A 125 12.09 6.50 -17.57
N ILE A 126 12.20 5.91 -16.40
CA ILE A 126 12.59 6.55 -15.13
C ILE A 126 13.76 5.78 -14.53
N ASP A 127 14.75 6.51 -14.02
CA ASP A 127 15.77 6.01 -13.11
C ASP A 127 15.42 6.49 -11.69
N LEU A 128 15.33 5.57 -10.73
CA LEU A 128 14.97 5.89 -9.36
C LEU A 128 15.99 6.79 -8.67
N ASP A 129 17.25 6.71 -9.04
CA ASP A 129 18.34 7.49 -8.46
C ASP A 129 18.63 8.78 -9.23
N ALA A 130 17.93 9.01 -10.36
CA ALA A 130 18.01 10.27 -11.08
C ALA A 130 17.32 11.42 -10.32
N PRO A 131 17.83 12.65 -10.45
CA PRO A 131 17.16 13.84 -9.96
C PRO A 131 15.74 13.98 -10.54
N VAL A 132 14.74 14.22 -9.69
CA VAL A 132 13.35 14.50 -10.14
C VAL A 132 13.30 15.64 -11.14
N SER A 133 14.20 16.64 -11.00
CA SER A 133 14.31 17.79 -11.90
C SER A 133 14.73 17.44 -13.32
N GLN A 134 15.26 16.24 -13.57
CA GLN A 134 15.52 15.75 -14.93
C GLN A 134 14.20 15.55 -15.70
N TYR A 135 13.14 15.17 -15.01
CA TYR A 135 11.82 14.93 -15.58
C TYR A 135 10.88 16.13 -15.36
N LEU A 136 11.04 16.83 -14.24
CA LEU A 136 10.24 17.97 -13.79
C LEU A 136 11.14 19.19 -13.56
N PRO A 137 11.51 19.93 -14.61
CA PRO A 137 12.45 21.06 -14.52
C PRO A 137 12.03 22.16 -13.55
N GLU A 138 10.72 22.27 -13.26
CA GLU A 138 10.14 23.20 -12.28
C GLU A 138 10.72 23.03 -10.87
N LEU A 139 11.27 21.84 -10.57
CA LEU A 139 11.90 21.49 -9.30
C LEU A 139 13.43 21.62 -9.32
N GLY A 140 14.02 22.21 -10.37
CA GLY A 140 15.48 22.31 -10.52
C GLY A 140 16.16 23.40 -9.68
N SER A 141 15.40 24.30 -9.04
CA SER A 141 15.95 25.43 -8.26
C SER A 141 15.55 25.43 -6.78
N LEU A 142 15.29 24.23 -6.24
CA LEU A 142 14.89 24.08 -4.83
C LEU A 142 15.99 24.55 -3.87
N LYS A 143 15.57 25.03 -2.69
CA LYS A 143 16.42 25.41 -1.57
C LYS A 143 15.88 24.75 -0.31
N VAL A 144 16.71 24.68 0.73
CA VAL A 144 16.32 24.15 2.04
C VAL A 144 16.14 25.30 3.02
N PHE A 145 15.08 25.25 3.82
CA PHE A 145 14.84 26.18 4.91
C PHE A 145 15.78 25.85 6.08
N THR A 146 16.55 26.85 6.52
CA THR A 146 17.57 26.71 7.59
C THR A 146 17.19 27.39 8.89
N GLY A 147 15.93 27.79 9.03
CA GLY A 147 15.47 28.53 10.21
C GLY A 147 15.18 29.99 9.91
N LYS A 148 14.94 30.77 10.97
CA LYS A 148 14.75 32.22 10.89
C LYS A 148 15.86 32.92 11.69
N ASP A 149 16.32 34.05 11.19
CA ASP A 149 17.23 34.92 11.93
C ASP A 149 16.50 35.68 13.08
N ALA A 150 17.24 36.47 13.85
CA ALA A 150 16.69 37.26 14.96
C ALA A 150 15.62 38.29 14.54
N ALA A 151 15.61 38.68 13.27
CA ALA A 151 14.61 39.60 12.69
C ALA A 151 13.41 38.80 12.08
N GLY A 152 13.38 37.49 12.23
CA GLY A 152 12.32 36.62 11.70
C GLY A 152 12.42 36.35 10.19
N LYS A 153 13.50 36.75 9.52
CA LYS A 153 13.73 36.51 8.09
C LYS A 153 14.15 35.04 7.88
N PRO A 154 13.55 34.35 6.91
CA PRO A 154 13.89 32.94 6.63
C PRO A 154 15.30 32.82 6.02
N GLY A 155 16.09 31.95 6.60
CA GLY A 155 17.34 31.46 6.03
C GLY A 155 17.06 30.38 4.99
N LEU A 156 17.79 30.42 3.89
CA LEU A 156 17.72 29.43 2.81
C LEU A 156 19.12 29.02 2.41
N ALA A 157 19.36 27.72 2.28
CA ALA A 157 20.60 27.14 1.77
C ALA A 157 20.35 26.39 0.45
N PRO A 158 21.39 26.20 -0.38
CA PRO A 158 21.32 25.23 -1.48
C PRO A 158 21.00 23.84 -0.98
N VAL A 159 20.40 22.99 -1.82
CA VAL A 159 20.28 21.55 -1.56
C VAL A 159 21.65 20.88 -1.69
N SER A 160 21.90 19.85 -0.88
CA SER A 160 23.12 19.03 -0.95
C SER A 160 23.19 18.26 -2.25
N HIS A 161 22.04 17.77 -2.71
CA HIS A 161 21.79 17.20 -4.02
C HIS A 161 20.32 17.47 -4.41
N ALA A 162 20.02 17.37 -5.69
CA ALA A 162 18.63 17.48 -6.15
C ALA A 162 17.84 16.23 -5.68
N PRO A 163 16.61 16.38 -5.18
CA PRO A 163 15.79 15.23 -4.76
C PRO A 163 15.68 14.18 -5.87
N THR A 164 15.87 12.91 -5.53
CA THR A 164 15.75 11.79 -6.47
C THR A 164 14.32 11.27 -6.56
N VAL A 165 14.00 10.46 -7.56
CA VAL A 165 12.71 9.77 -7.69
C VAL A 165 12.50 8.80 -6.51
N ARG A 166 13.54 8.11 -6.06
CA ARG A 166 13.53 7.23 -4.88
C ARG A 166 13.14 7.99 -3.62
N GLU A 167 13.75 9.14 -3.38
CA GLU A 167 13.42 10.01 -2.25
C GLU A 167 12.00 10.59 -2.34
N LEU A 168 11.49 10.81 -3.56
CA LEU A 168 10.11 11.21 -3.76
C LEU A 168 9.14 10.08 -3.40
N LEU A 169 9.41 8.83 -3.81
CA LEU A 169 8.62 7.66 -3.48
C LEU A 169 8.61 7.36 -1.97
N SER A 170 9.74 7.56 -1.30
CA SER A 170 9.93 7.25 0.12
C SER A 170 9.58 8.39 1.07
N HIS A 171 9.10 9.54 0.59
CA HIS A 171 8.85 10.76 1.38
C HIS A 171 10.08 11.33 2.10
N THR A 172 11.29 11.08 1.57
CA THR A 172 12.55 11.61 2.13
C THR A 172 13.10 12.80 1.34
N ALA A 173 12.43 13.22 0.30
CA ALA A 173 12.84 14.34 -0.56
C ALA A 173 12.79 15.74 0.09
N GLY A 174 12.24 15.87 1.31
CA GLY A 174 12.16 17.12 2.05
C GLY A 174 10.95 18.01 1.72
N PHE A 175 10.02 17.57 0.89
CA PHE A 175 8.79 18.34 0.62
C PHE A 175 7.87 18.39 1.85
N GLY A 176 7.07 19.45 1.98
CA GLY A 176 5.99 19.57 2.96
C GLY A 176 4.64 19.11 2.39
N TYR A 177 3.58 19.30 3.19
CA TYR A 177 2.20 18.97 2.74
C TYR A 177 1.21 20.12 3.01
N GLY A 178 1.46 20.91 4.05
CA GLY A 178 0.51 21.94 4.51
C GLY A 178 -0.52 21.42 5.50
N LEU A 179 -0.63 20.09 5.69
CA LEU A 179 -1.60 19.43 6.58
C LEU A 179 -1.04 19.19 7.98
N THR A 180 0.28 19.11 8.15
CA THR A 180 0.90 18.55 9.33
C THR A 180 1.17 19.60 10.41
N THR A 181 2.28 20.29 10.33
CA THR A 181 2.71 21.22 11.38
C THR A 181 2.50 22.67 11.00
N ASP A 182 2.46 23.56 11.98
CA ASP A 182 2.39 25.00 11.75
C ASP A 182 3.78 25.64 11.61
N ASP A 183 4.72 24.93 10.97
CA ASP A 183 6.04 25.44 10.64
C ASP A 183 6.05 26.32 9.38
N TYR A 184 7.20 26.98 9.18
CA TYR A 184 7.37 27.95 8.08
C TYR A 184 7.06 27.34 6.70
N VAL A 185 7.52 26.12 6.43
CA VAL A 185 7.36 25.47 5.11
C VAL A 185 5.90 25.09 4.89
N ASN A 186 5.28 24.39 5.84
CA ASN A 186 3.88 23.97 5.73
C ASN A 186 2.90 25.15 5.69
N GLN A 187 3.19 26.25 6.37
CA GLN A 187 2.44 27.52 6.19
C GLN A 187 2.50 28.01 4.74
N ARG A 188 3.64 27.82 4.02
CA ARG A 188 3.77 28.20 2.61
C ARG A 188 2.92 27.34 1.70
N TYR A 189 2.83 26.01 1.95
CA TYR A 189 1.94 25.12 1.23
C TYR A 189 0.49 25.58 1.34
N ARG A 190 0.02 25.88 2.56
CA ARG A 190 -1.33 26.41 2.80
C ARG A 190 -1.54 27.78 2.12
N LYS A 191 -0.63 28.72 2.32
CA LYS A 191 -0.73 30.07 1.75
C LYS A 191 -0.76 30.06 0.21
N LYS A 192 -0.05 29.12 -0.42
CA LYS A 192 -0.03 28.96 -1.87
C LYS A 192 -1.15 28.07 -2.39
N ASN A 193 -2.01 27.53 -1.50
CA ASN A 193 -3.07 26.59 -1.84
C ASN A 193 -2.57 25.44 -2.73
N VAL A 194 -1.45 24.80 -2.35
CA VAL A 194 -0.80 23.78 -3.18
C VAL A 194 -1.76 22.64 -3.51
N GLU A 195 -2.50 22.13 -2.52
CA GLU A 195 -3.47 21.03 -2.67
C GLU A 195 -4.69 21.38 -3.56
N ARG A 196 -4.91 22.68 -3.80
CA ARG A 196 -5.97 23.18 -4.68
C ARG A 196 -5.42 23.70 -5.99
N ALA A 197 -4.32 23.14 -6.46
CA ALA A 197 -3.81 23.41 -7.79
C ALA A 197 -4.82 22.93 -8.85
N PRO A 198 -5.06 23.69 -9.92
CA PRO A 198 -6.02 23.30 -10.94
C PRO A 198 -5.50 22.18 -11.87
N ASN A 199 -4.19 21.98 -11.92
CA ASN A 199 -3.49 20.98 -12.74
C ASN A 199 -2.07 20.77 -12.22
N PHE A 200 -1.35 19.80 -12.78
CA PHE A 200 0.02 19.48 -12.36
C PHE A 200 1.03 20.59 -12.63
N ASP A 201 0.90 21.34 -13.73
CA ASP A 201 1.80 22.48 -13.99
C ASP A 201 1.69 23.55 -12.90
N ALA A 202 0.47 23.87 -12.49
CA ALA A 202 0.23 24.80 -11.39
C ALA A 202 0.74 24.24 -10.05
N LEU A 203 0.58 22.93 -9.80
CA LEU A 203 1.12 22.25 -8.63
C LEU A 203 2.65 22.41 -8.59
N LEU A 204 3.33 22.01 -9.65
CA LEU A 204 4.81 22.04 -9.75
C LEU A 204 5.36 23.45 -9.60
N LYS A 205 4.73 24.45 -10.25
CA LYS A 205 5.10 25.85 -10.09
C LYS A 205 4.96 26.35 -8.65
N ARG A 206 3.89 25.94 -7.95
CA ARG A 206 3.69 26.31 -6.54
C ARG A 206 4.73 25.63 -5.67
N VAL A 207 4.89 24.31 -5.80
CA VAL A 207 5.85 23.51 -5.01
C VAL A 207 7.29 23.98 -5.23
N GLY A 208 7.72 24.16 -6.49
CA GLY A 208 9.08 24.60 -6.83
C GLY A 208 9.46 25.97 -6.27
N SER A 209 8.47 26.77 -5.83
CA SER A 209 8.67 28.06 -5.18
C SER A 209 8.70 28.03 -3.64
N ILE A 210 8.61 26.83 -3.05
CA ILE A 210 8.61 26.61 -1.60
C ILE A 210 9.90 25.86 -1.24
N PRO A 211 10.65 26.28 -0.20
CA PRO A 211 11.84 25.55 0.20
C PRO A 211 11.47 24.19 0.79
N LEU A 212 12.41 23.23 0.67
CA LEU A 212 12.36 21.97 1.37
C LEU A 212 12.50 22.20 2.88
N ARG A 213 11.99 21.26 3.69
CA ARG A 213 12.07 21.30 5.15
C ARG A 213 13.45 20.92 5.68
N TYR A 214 14.10 20.00 4.99
CA TYR A 214 15.43 19.46 5.30
C TYR A 214 16.13 19.04 4.00
N GLN A 215 17.40 18.73 4.10
CA GLN A 215 18.16 18.21 2.95
C GLN A 215 17.58 16.87 2.46
N PRO A 216 17.46 16.66 1.15
CA PRO A 216 17.02 15.40 0.62
C PRO A 216 17.78 14.22 1.23
N GLY A 217 17.08 13.17 1.60
CA GLY A 217 17.61 11.97 2.26
C GLY A 217 17.85 12.08 3.77
N GLU A 218 17.89 13.29 4.37
CA GLU A 218 18.22 13.47 5.79
C GLU A 218 17.04 13.34 6.77
N GLY A 219 15.82 13.27 6.26
CA GLY A 219 14.63 13.16 7.09
C GLY A 219 13.48 12.47 6.39
N TRP A 220 12.44 12.16 7.14
CA TRP A 220 11.19 11.64 6.61
C TRP A 220 10.04 12.56 6.99
N GLU A 221 9.21 12.91 6.01
CA GLU A 221 7.96 13.61 6.23
C GLU A 221 6.91 13.21 5.22
N TYR A 222 5.76 12.82 5.73
CA TYR A 222 4.58 12.60 4.91
C TYR A 222 4.21 13.89 4.15
N SER A 223 4.28 13.87 2.84
CA SER A 223 4.35 15.07 2.02
C SER A 223 3.48 15.00 0.77
N ILE A 224 3.48 16.09 0.00
CA ILE A 224 2.84 16.21 -1.32
C ILE A 224 3.50 15.33 -2.39
N ALA A 225 4.48 14.53 -2.05
CA ALA A 225 5.31 13.76 -2.97
C ALA A 225 4.50 12.90 -3.95
N SER A 226 3.40 12.28 -3.51
CA SER A 226 2.60 11.43 -4.40
C SER A 226 1.83 12.22 -5.45
N ASP A 227 1.50 13.48 -5.19
CA ASP A 227 0.93 14.36 -6.23
C ASP A 227 2.01 14.78 -7.24
N ILE A 228 3.26 14.96 -6.79
CA ILE A 228 4.40 15.17 -7.68
C ILE A 228 4.69 13.92 -8.51
N GLN A 229 4.50 12.72 -7.94
CA GLN A 229 4.57 11.45 -8.69
C GLN A 229 3.52 11.39 -9.80
N GLY A 230 2.29 11.86 -9.54
CA GLY A 230 1.25 11.98 -10.57
C GLY A 230 1.70 12.86 -11.75
N ALA A 231 2.31 14.02 -11.44
CA ALA A 231 2.90 14.89 -12.46
C ALA A 231 4.07 14.23 -13.22
N LEU A 232 4.90 13.45 -12.51
CA LEU A 232 6.00 12.69 -13.10
C LEU A 232 5.49 11.65 -14.09
N ILE A 233 4.46 10.89 -13.71
CA ILE A 233 3.82 9.88 -14.55
C ILE A 233 3.29 10.53 -15.83
N GLU A 234 2.54 11.64 -15.70
CA GLU A 234 1.97 12.33 -16.85
C GLU A 234 3.06 12.86 -17.81
N ARG A 235 4.09 13.49 -17.25
CA ARG A 235 5.19 14.05 -18.03
C ARG A 235 6.01 13.00 -18.78
N VAL A 236 6.31 11.88 -18.12
CA VAL A 236 7.18 10.83 -18.67
C VAL A 236 6.43 9.90 -19.63
N SER A 237 5.16 9.59 -19.31
CA SER A 237 4.36 8.70 -20.17
C SER A 237 3.81 9.40 -21.40
N GLY A 238 3.57 10.71 -21.34
CA GLY A 238 2.84 11.48 -22.36
C GLY A 238 1.33 11.23 -22.32
N MET A 239 0.82 10.48 -21.33
CA MET A 239 -0.61 10.25 -21.08
C MET A 239 -1.07 11.14 -19.93
N THR A 240 -2.37 11.44 -19.84
CA THR A 240 -2.88 11.98 -18.58
C THR A 240 -2.69 10.95 -17.47
N PHE A 241 -2.50 11.40 -16.23
CA PHE A 241 -2.29 10.50 -15.10
C PHE A 241 -3.47 9.53 -14.92
N GLU A 242 -4.70 10.02 -15.05
CA GLU A 242 -5.91 9.20 -15.02
C GLU A 242 -5.91 8.11 -16.11
N ALA A 243 -5.64 8.49 -17.37
CA ALA A 243 -5.58 7.52 -18.48
C ALA A 243 -4.48 6.49 -18.30
N PHE A 244 -3.34 6.88 -17.70
CA PHE A 244 -2.26 5.94 -17.41
C PHE A 244 -2.70 4.89 -16.39
N LEU A 245 -3.30 5.31 -15.25
CA LEU A 245 -3.77 4.37 -14.23
C LEU A 245 -4.86 3.46 -14.79
N GLU A 246 -5.83 4.02 -15.51
CA GLU A 246 -6.92 3.28 -16.15
C GLU A 246 -6.37 2.19 -17.08
N THR A 247 -5.50 2.55 -18.02
CA THR A 247 -5.03 1.64 -19.06
C THR A 247 -4.02 0.62 -18.54
N ARG A 248 -3.15 1.03 -17.62
CA ARG A 248 -2.00 0.22 -17.21
C ARG A 248 -2.25 -0.57 -15.91
N ILE A 249 -3.23 -0.16 -15.09
CA ILE A 249 -3.50 -0.78 -13.79
C ILE A 249 -4.96 -1.26 -13.69
N PHE A 250 -5.95 -0.36 -13.85
CA PHE A 250 -7.33 -0.68 -13.50
C PHE A 250 -7.95 -1.66 -14.50
N GLN A 251 -7.84 -1.41 -15.79
CA GLN A 251 -8.37 -2.33 -16.81
C GLN A 251 -7.69 -3.71 -16.76
N PRO A 252 -6.34 -3.82 -16.73
CA PRO A 252 -5.69 -5.12 -16.62
C PRO A 252 -6.05 -5.91 -15.36
N LEU A 253 -6.27 -5.24 -14.23
CA LEU A 253 -6.68 -5.87 -12.98
C LEU A 253 -8.19 -6.04 -12.82
N ASP A 254 -9.01 -5.68 -13.80
CA ASP A 254 -10.49 -5.70 -13.70
C ASP A 254 -11.00 -4.93 -12.47
N MET A 255 -10.63 -3.64 -12.36
CA MET A 255 -11.00 -2.72 -11.30
C MET A 255 -11.93 -1.60 -11.82
N PRO A 256 -13.14 -1.92 -12.32
CA PRO A 256 -13.97 -0.98 -13.08
C PRO A 256 -14.59 0.16 -12.26
N SER A 257 -14.56 0.04 -10.93
CA SER A 257 -15.11 1.06 -10.02
C SER A 257 -14.03 1.87 -9.30
N THR A 258 -12.78 1.80 -9.81
CA THR A 258 -11.65 2.54 -9.26
C THR A 258 -11.25 3.66 -10.22
N GLY A 259 -11.16 4.90 -9.72
CA GLY A 259 -10.82 6.06 -10.56
C GLY A 259 -10.85 7.37 -9.78
N PHE A 260 -10.63 8.48 -10.50
CA PHE A 260 -10.70 9.83 -9.92
C PHE A 260 -12.11 10.43 -10.01
N SER A 261 -13.01 9.80 -10.73
CA SER A 261 -14.41 10.22 -10.91
C SER A 261 -15.35 9.03 -10.80
N ILE A 262 -16.63 9.30 -10.68
CA ILE A 262 -17.70 8.31 -10.59
C ILE A 262 -18.70 8.65 -11.67
N ASP A 263 -19.12 7.66 -12.45
CA ASP A 263 -20.18 7.82 -13.44
C ASP A 263 -21.51 8.17 -12.77
N GLU A 264 -22.36 8.93 -13.45
CA GLU A 264 -23.67 9.36 -12.93
C GLU A 264 -24.52 8.15 -12.52
N SER A 265 -24.46 7.05 -13.26
CA SER A 265 -25.17 5.80 -12.96
C SER A 265 -24.70 5.17 -11.64
N ASP A 266 -23.46 5.40 -11.25
CA ASP A 266 -22.81 4.76 -10.08
C ASP A 266 -22.81 5.62 -8.83
N ILE A 267 -23.25 6.89 -8.93
CA ILE A 267 -23.26 7.82 -7.80
C ILE A 267 -24.08 7.28 -6.61
N GLY A 268 -25.10 6.45 -6.88
CA GLY A 268 -25.89 5.77 -5.86
C GLY A 268 -25.11 4.75 -5.02
N ARG A 269 -23.97 4.27 -5.53
CA ARG A 269 -23.08 3.32 -4.83
C ARG A 269 -22.09 4.02 -3.88
N LEU A 270 -21.96 5.35 -3.94
CA LEU A 270 -21.00 6.10 -3.12
C LEU A 270 -21.44 6.16 -1.66
N ALA A 271 -20.53 5.77 -0.75
CA ALA A 271 -20.74 5.91 0.68
C ALA A 271 -20.60 7.36 1.16
N ASP A 272 -21.46 7.76 2.10
CA ASP A 272 -21.35 9.06 2.79
C ASP A 272 -20.19 9.07 3.78
N ILE A 273 -19.46 10.19 3.82
CA ILE A 273 -18.50 10.44 4.89
C ILE A 273 -19.25 11.04 6.07
N THR A 274 -19.14 10.39 7.23
CA THR A 274 -19.83 10.81 8.44
C THR A 274 -18.84 11.26 9.55
N ARG A 275 -19.36 11.96 10.52
CA ARG A 275 -18.70 12.30 11.78
C ARG A 275 -19.67 12.11 12.93
N GLN A 276 -19.14 11.99 14.14
CA GLN A 276 -19.99 12.06 15.32
C GLN A 276 -20.65 13.44 15.38
N ALA A 277 -21.96 13.47 15.64
CA ALA A 277 -22.69 14.69 15.95
C ALA A 277 -22.47 15.11 17.42
N ALA A 278 -23.08 16.21 17.83
CA ALA A 278 -23.03 16.65 19.23
C ALA A 278 -23.75 15.68 20.17
N GLU A 279 -24.84 15.09 19.72
CA GLU A 279 -25.58 14.07 20.45
C GLU A 279 -24.81 12.74 20.43
N PRO A 280 -24.67 12.05 21.58
CA PRO A 280 -23.97 10.78 21.66
C PRO A 280 -24.54 9.72 20.71
N ASN A 281 -23.67 8.96 20.07
CA ASN A 281 -24.01 7.88 19.14
C ASN A 281 -24.92 8.32 17.97
N THR A 282 -24.83 9.58 17.60
CA THR A 282 -25.53 10.15 16.45
C THR A 282 -24.54 10.60 15.39
N LEU A 283 -24.82 10.28 14.14
CA LEU A 283 -23.97 10.62 13.01
C LEU A 283 -24.51 11.83 12.27
N ALA A 284 -23.59 12.65 11.75
CA ALA A 284 -23.87 13.73 10.82
C ALA A 284 -22.97 13.60 9.59
N LEU A 285 -23.36 14.16 8.46
CA LEU A 285 -22.48 14.26 7.30
C LEU A 285 -21.25 15.11 7.68
N ALA A 286 -20.06 14.60 7.39
CA ALA A 286 -18.80 15.32 7.57
C ALA A 286 -18.55 16.26 6.39
N GLU A 287 -18.83 15.78 5.20
CA GLU A 287 -18.69 16.52 3.95
C GLU A 287 -19.94 16.32 3.12
N PRO A 288 -20.43 17.35 2.41
CA PRO A 288 -21.48 17.17 1.42
C PRO A 288 -20.98 16.16 0.36
N ARG A 289 -21.90 15.39 -0.19
CA ARG A 289 -21.58 14.54 -1.36
C ARG A 289 -20.93 15.40 -2.41
N ASP A 290 -19.65 15.16 -2.62
CA ASP A 290 -18.83 16.06 -3.43
C ASP A 290 -19.22 15.92 -4.90
N GLN A 291 -19.81 17.00 -5.46
CA GLN A 291 -20.14 17.07 -6.89
C GLN A 291 -18.90 16.97 -7.79
N ARG A 292 -17.67 17.19 -7.23
CA ARG A 292 -16.41 17.06 -7.97
C ARG A 292 -16.09 15.62 -8.38
N LEU A 293 -16.73 14.62 -7.78
CA LEU A 293 -16.60 13.22 -8.17
C LEU A 293 -17.54 12.81 -9.30
N ARG A 294 -18.42 13.71 -9.75
CA ARG A 294 -19.37 13.44 -10.84
C ARG A 294 -18.73 13.75 -12.19
N GLY A 295 -18.68 12.73 -13.05
CA GLY A 295 -18.21 12.86 -14.43
C GLY A 295 -16.71 13.09 -14.57
N HIS A 296 -16.22 13.14 -15.80
CA HIS A 296 -14.81 13.28 -16.19
C HIS A 296 -14.17 14.64 -15.88
N GLU A 297 -14.77 15.47 -15.01
CA GLU A 297 -14.30 16.82 -14.70
C GLU A 297 -13.51 16.92 -13.39
N THR A 298 -12.79 15.89 -12.97
CA THR A 298 -11.82 16.09 -11.89
C THR A 298 -10.72 17.02 -12.38
N LYS A 299 -10.75 18.26 -11.94
CA LYS A 299 -9.77 19.30 -12.34
C LYS A 299 -8.34 18.97 -11.91
N PHE A 300 -8.17 18.07 -10.95
CA PHE A 300 -6.88 17.66 -10.42
C PHE A 300 -6.92 16.22 -9.89
N PRO A 301 -6.39 15.23 -10.65
CA PRO A 301 -6.28 13.85 -10.19
C PRO A 301 -5.15 13.73 -9.16
N SER A 302 -5.48 13.81 -7.86
CA SER A 302 -4.47 13.75 -6.79
C SER A 302 -3.88 12.35 -6.68
N GLY A 303 -2.58 12.21 -6.93
CA GLY A 303 -1.82 10.97 -6.71
C GLY A 303 -1.67 10.62 -5.23
N GLY A 304 -1.93 11.58 -4.34
CA GLY A 304 -1.86 11.41 -2.90
C GLY A 304 -3.18 11.00 -2.24
N ALA A 305 -4.35 11.30 -2.85
CA ALA A 305 -5.63 11.11 -2.17
C ALA A 305 -6.88 11.07 -3.08
N GLY A 306 -6.71 11.06 -4.39
CA GLY A 306 -7.81 11.36 -5.32
C GLY A 306 -8.71 10.20 -5.69
N LEU A 307 -8.28 8.95 -5.51
CA LEU A 307 -9.03 7.79 -5.95
C LEU A 307 -10.26 7.49 -5.08
N VAL A 308 -11.29 7.03 -5.76
CA VAL A 308 -12.35 6.20 -5.20
C VAL A 308 -12.10 4.75 -5.60
N SER A 309 -12.64 3.81 -4.82
CA SER A 309 -12.56 2.38 -5.13
C SER A 309 -13.64 1.62 -4.37
N THR A 310 -13.79 0.34 -4.67
CA THR A 310 -14.61 -0.61 -3.92
C THR A 310 -13.73 -1.59 -3.15
N LEU A 311 -14.31 -2.31 -2.20
CA LEU A 311 -13.61 -3.41 -1.52
C LEU A 311 -13.14 -4.45 -2.54
N LYS A 312 -14.01 -4.82 -3.49
CA LYS A 312 -13.74 -5.79 -4.54
C LYS A 312 -12.56 -5.37 -5.44
N ASP A 313 -12.55 -4.12 -5.89
CA ASP A 313 -11.49 -3.65 -6.79
C ASP A 313 -10.14 -3.55 -6.06
N TYR A 314 -10.15 -2.98 -4.84
CA TYR A 314 -8.90 -2.82 -4.09
C TYR A 314 -8.32 -4.16 -3.63
N ASP A 315 -9.17 -5.17 -3.43
CA ASP A 315 -8.76 -6.54 -3.15
C ASP A 315 -7.92 -7.12 -4.30
N ARG A 316 -8.31 -6.89 -5.55
CA ARG A 316 -7.52 -7.28 -6.72
C ARG A 316 -6.15 -6.61 -6.77
N PHE A 317 -6.10 -5.30 -6.46
CA PHE A 317 -4.83 -4.59 -6.35
C PHE A 317 -3.93 -5.16 -5.23
N ALA A 318 -4.50 -5.45 -4.07
CA ALA A 318 -3.75 -6.01 -2.95
C ALA A 318 -3.25 -7.44 -3.25
N HIS A 319 -4.05 -8.27 -3.91
CA HIS A 319 -3.63 -9.61 -4.34
C HIS A 319 -2.59 -9.58 -5.46
N MET A 320 -2.63 -8.59 -6.36
CA MET A 320 -1.54 -8.37 -7.33
C MET A 320 -0.21 -8.09 -6.60
N LEU A 321 -0.24 -7.27 -5.55
CA LEU A 321 0.95 -7.00 -4.73
C LEU A 321 1.43 -8.24 -3.97
N LEU A 322 0.50 -9.01 -3.34
CA LEU A 322 0.81 -10.27 -2.67
C LEU A 322 1.39 -11.29 -3.66
N GLY A 323 0.81 -11.41 -4.85
CA GLY A 323 1.28 -12.25 -5.96
C GLY A 323 2.55 -11.74 -6.64
N ARG A 324 3.30 -10.84 -5.97
CA ARG A 324 4.58 -10.29 -6.43
C ARG A 324 4.49 -9.70 -7.84
N GLY A 325 3.44 -8.89 -8.06
CA GLY A 325 3.21 -8.15 -9.29
C GLY A 325 2.28 -8.83 -10.29
N THR A 326 1.78 -10.02 -9.98
CA THR A 326 0.93 -10.82 -10.88
C THR A 326 -0.39 -11.19 -10.20
N LEU A 327 -1.50 -11.10 -10.94
CA LEU A 327 -2.82 -11.59 -10.55
C LEU A 327 -3.53 -12.18 -11.76
N ASP A 328 -4.13 -13.38 -11.64
CA ASP A 328 -4.91 -14.06 -12.70
C ASP A 328 -4.18 -14.14 -14.06
N GLY A 329 -2.84 -14.31 -14.02
CA GLY A 329 -1.99 -14.37 -15.22
C GLY A 329 -1.64 -13.00 -15.83
N VAL A 330 -2.13 -11.91 -15.24
CA VAL A 330 -1.76 -10.52 -15.62
C VAL A 330 -0.61 -10.05 -14.76
N THR A 331 0.52 -9.70 -15.37
CA THR A 331 1.69 -9.17 -14.67
C THR A 331 1.81 -7.66 -14.91
N LEU A 332 1.75 -6.86 -13.84
CA LEU A 332 1.97 -5.42 -13.88
C LEU A 332 3.41 -5.03 -13.56
N LEU A 333 4.04 -5.75 -12.64
CA LEU A 333 5.43 -5.54 -12.21
C LEU A 333 6.13 -6.89 -12.07
N LYS A 334 7.45 -6.87 -12.20
CA LYS A 334 8.29 -8.04 -11.93
C LYS A 334 8.40 -8.29 -10.42
N PRO A 335 8.64 -9.55 -10.00
CA PRO A 335 8.86 -9.88 -8.59
C PRO A 335 9.96 -9.04 -7.93
N GLU A 336 11.06 -8.77 -8.65
CA GLU A 336 12.19 -7.98 -8.14
C GLU A 336 11.79 -6.52 -7.86
N THR A 337 10.86 -5.98 -8.64
CA THR A 337 10.36 -4.61 -8.44
C THR A 337 9.40 -4.54 -7.25
N ILE A 338 8.61 -5.57 -7.01
CA ILE A 338 7.81 -5.67 -5.78
C ILE A 338 8.71 -5.82 -4.55
N ASP A 339 9.76 -6.65 -4.63
CA ASP A 339 10.74 -6.78 -3.56
C ASP A 339 11.43 -5.43 -3.26
N LEU A 340 11.76 -4.67 -4.31
CA LEU A 340 12.28 -3.31 -4.17
C LEU A 340 11.23 -2.37 -3.55
N MET A 341 9.97 -2.42 -4.00
CA MET A 341 8.88 -1.62 -3.46
C MET A 341 8.68 -1.83 -1.96
N PHE A 342 8.81 -3.06 -1.48
CA PHE A 342 8.57 -3.42 -0.07
C PHE A 342 9.82 -3.28 0.80
N GLY A 343 11.01 -3.48 0.22
CA GLY A 343 12.28 -3.59 0.94
C GLY A 343 13.12 -2.32 0.99
N ASP A 344 12.90 -1.36 0.09
CA ASP A 344 13.68 -0.11 0.06
C ASP A 344 13.17 0.88 1.11
N LEU A 345 13.59 0.66 2.34
CA LEU A 345 13.06 1.32 3.52
C LEU A 345 13.81 2.62 3.86
N ALA A 346 13.08 3.69 4.03
CA ALA A 346 13.57 4.98 4.54
C ALA A 346 13.85 4.98 6.06
N THR A 347 14.28 3.84 6.62
CA THR A 347 14.39 3.64 8.09
C THR A 347 15.36 4.59 8.77
N ALA A 348 16.48 4.90 8.15
CA ALA A 348 17.47 5.83 8.72
C ALA A 348 16.91 7.25 8.78
N ALA A 349 16.28 7.72 7.72
CA ALA A 349 15.66 9.04 7.65
C ALA A 349 14.45 9.17 8.59
N ILE A 350 13.66 8.09 8.77
CA ILE A 350 12.52 8.06 9.70
C ILE A 350 12.98 8.25 11.15
N LYS A 351 14.11 7.63 11.54
CA LYS A 351 14.67 7.74 12.90
C LYS A 351 15.15 9.15 13.24
N THR A 352 15.57 9.93 12.25
CA THR A 352 16.09 11.30 12.43
C THR A 352 15.01 12.39 12.26
N GLY A 353 13.89 12.07 11.62
CA GLY A 353 12.81 13.03 11.36
C GLY A 353 12.01 13.38 12.60
N GLY A 354 12.24 14.57 13.17
CA GLY A 354 11.55 15.10 14.36
C GLY A 354 10.17 15.73 14.08
N GLY A 355 9.40 15.28 13.10
CA GLY A 355 8.09 15.81 12.76
C GLY A 355 6.94 15.17 13.54
N GLN A 356 5.79 15.87 13.65
CA GLN A 356 4.57 15.40 14.33
C GLN A 356 3.95 14.13 13.66
N PHE A 357 4.36 13.83 12.43
CA PHE A 357 4.20 12.57 11.72
C PHE A 357 5.56 11.88 11.61
N SER A 358 6.13 11.54 12.73
CA SER A 358 7.39 10.78 12.81
C SER A 358 7.16 9.33 12.40
N GLY A 359 7.03 9.11 11.09
CA GLY A 359 6.88 7.79 10.48
C GLY A 359 5.61 7.04 10.88
N PRO A 360 5.42 5.84 10.33
CA PRO A 360 4.27 5.00 10.62
C PRO A 360 4.24 4.39 12.03
N GLY A 361 5.08 4.85 12.95
CA GLY A 361 5.14 4.43 14.34
C GLY A 361 6.35 3.55 14.65
N ARG A 362 6.54 3.22 15.95
CA ARG A 362 7.66 2.39 16.40
C ARG A 362 7.59 1.00 15.78
N GLY A 363 8.70 0.50 15.24
CA GLY A 363 8.80 -0.79 14.56
C GLY A 363 8.18 -0.80 13.16
N ARG A 364 7.87 0.39 12.62
CA ARG A 364 7.33 0.55 11.28
C ARG A 364 8.19 1.51 10.48
N GLY A 365 8.32 1.23 9.18
CA GLY A 365 9.03 2.03 8.20
C GLY A 365 8.12 2.48 7.06
N TYR A 366 8.69 3.21 6.14
CA TYR A 366 8.05 3.57 4.88
C TYR A 366 9.00 3.21 3.74
N ALA A 367 8.49 2.50 2.77
CA ALA A 367 9.22 2.05 1.60
C ALA A 367 8.81 2.88 0.36
N LEU A 368 8.85 2.33 -0.83
CA LEU A 368 8.50 3.06 -2.03
C LEU A 368 6.97 3.15 -2.18
N GLY A 369 6.36 4.15 -1.55
CA GLY A 369 4.93 4.44 -1.61
C GLY A 369 4.03 3.64 -0.66
N ILE A 370 4.59 2.84 0.26
CA ILE A 370 3.84 1.97 1.18
C ILE A 370 4.53 1.88 2.54
N GLY A 371 3.77 1.73 3.61
CA GLY A 371 4.30 1.45 4.94
C GLY A 371 4.69 -0.01 5.10
N ALA A 372 5.70 -0.30 5.92
CA ALA A 372 6.15 -1.66 6.21
C ALA A 372 6.46 -1.87 7.70
N VAL A 373 6.23 -3.07 8.20
CA VAL A 373 6.69 -3.50 9.52
C VAL A 373 8.18 -3.85 9.43
N THR A 374 9.02 -3.14 10.20
CA THR A 374 10.49 -3.23 10.13
C THR A 374 11.14 -3.86 11.34
N GLU A 375 10.41 -3.94 12.45
CA GLU A 375 10.88 -4.58 13.68
C GLU A 375 9.73 -5.44 14.23
N PRO A 376 10.02 -6.52 14.96
CA PRO A 376 8.98 -7.30 15.61
C PRO A 376 8.12 -6.40 16.49
N THR A 377 6.82 -6.52 16.36
CA THR A 377 5.92 -5.73 17.19
C THR A 377 6.08 -6.15 18.64
N MET A 378 6.06 -5.19 19.58
CA MET A 378 6.11 -5.52 21.02
C MET A 378 4.85 -6.25 21.51
N ARG A 379 3.81 -6.33 20.66
CA ARG A 379 2.62 -7.13 20.89
C ARG A 379 2.89 -8.56 20.50
N ARG A 380 2.55 -9.49 21.36
CA ARG A 380 2.79 -10.92 21.18
C ARG A 380 2.17 -11.47 19.89
N ASN A 381 1.11 -10.82 19.39
CA ASN A 381 0.30 -11.23 18.24
C ASN A 381 0.17 -10.07 17.25
N GLY A 382 1.25 -9.44 16.84
CA GLY A 382 1.23 -8.40 15.83
C GLY A 382 1.71 -8.91 14.47
N PRO A 383 1.50 -8.13 13.40
CA PRO A 383 1.98 -8.49 12.07
C PRO A 383 3.50 -8.71 12.05
N PRO A 384 3.99 -9.72 11.30
CA PRO A 384 5.42 -10.00 11.21
C PRO A 384 6.17 -8.92 10.44
N VAL A 385 7.49 -8.90 10.59
CA VAL A 385 8.37 -8.07 9.77
C VAL A 385 8.19 -8.42 8.30
N GLY A 386 8.11 -7.40 7.45
CA GLY A 386 7.83 -7.55 6.02
C GLY A 386 6.35 -7.38 5.66
N THR A 387 5.43 -7.36 6.64
CA THR A 387 4.04 -6.96 6.38
C THR A 387 4.01 -5.53 5.87
N VAL A 388 3.32 -5.29 4.76
CA VAL A 388 3.12 -3.94 4.21
C VAL A 388 1.68 -3.48 4.43
N PHE A 389 1.50 -2.16 4.57
CA PHE A 389 0.18 -1.61 4.94
C PHE A 389 0.05 -0.14 4.53
N TRP A 390 -1.18 0.33 4.42
CA TRP A 390 -1.48 1.76 4.41
C TRP A 390 -2.93 2.01 4.82
N SER A 391 -3.30 3.31 4.92
CA SER A 391 -4.64 3.72 5.31
C SER A 391 -5.06 5.04 4.66
N GLY A 392 -6.37 5.30 4.62
CA GLY A 392 -6.97 6.52 4.13
C GLY A 392 -7.49 7.43 5.25
N ALA A 393 -7.56 8.73 4.99
CA ALA A 393 -7.96 9.74 5.97
C ALA A 393 -9.40 9.57 6.53
N ALA A 394 -10.29 8.92 5.78
CA ALA A 394 -11.64 8.60 6.24
C ALA A 394 -11.77 7.20 6.86
N GLY A 395 -10.64 6.54 7.15
CA GLY A 395 -10.59 5.30 7.92
C GLY A 395 -10.59 4.03 7.10
N THR A 396 -10.38 4.07 5.78
CA THR A 396 -10.06 2.88 5.00
C THR A 396 -8.66 2.38 5.34
N TRP A 397 -8.43 1.06 5.34
CA TRP A 397 -7.09 0.50 5.56
C TRP A 397 -6.93 -0.88 4.94
N PHE A 398 -5.68 -1.26 4.71
CA PHE A 398 -5.31 -2.61 4.31
C PHE A 398 -3.94 -2.99 4.87
N TRP A 399 -3.68 -4.29 4.92
CA TRP A 399 -2.33 -4.84 5.02
C TRP A 399 -2.19 -6.11 4.20
N ILE A 400 -0.96 -6.40 3.83
CA ILE A 400 -0.54 -7.59 3.10
C ILE A 400 0.59 -8.22 3.91
N ASP A 401 0.45 -9.48 4.24
CA ASP A 401 1.47 -10.28 4.92
C ASP A 401 1.97 -11.38 3.97
N PRO A 402 3.08 -11.13 3.26
CA PRO A 402 3.62 -12.12 2.32
C PRO A 402 4.13 -13.39 2.98
N ALA A 403 4.49 -13.34 4.27
CA ALA A 403 5.01 -14.51 4.98
C ALA A 403 3.93 -15.54 5.30
N ASN A 404 2.69 -15.09 5.51
CA ASN A 404 1.55 -15.94 5.84
C ASN A 404 0.49 -15.99 4.72
N ASP A 405 0.77 -15.40 3.57
CA ASP A 405 -0.13 -15.31 2.41
C ASP A 405 -1.50 -14.69 2.78
N ILE A 406 -1.47 -13.57 3.51
CA ILE A 406 -2.67 -12.89 4.02
C ILE A 406 -2.86 -11.53 3.35
N VAL A 407 -4.10 -11.24 2.94
CA VAL A 407 -4.59 -9.89 2.63
C VAL A 407 -5.76 -9.57 3.54
N PHE A 408 -5.72 -8.37 4.13
CA PHE A 408 -6.86 -7.78 4.83
C PHE A 408 -7.14 -6.38 4.31
N ILE A 409 -8.41 -6.10 4.06
CA ILE A 409 -8.88 -4.77 3.63
C ILE A 409 -10.14 -4.43 4.42
N ALA A 410 -10.24 -3.18 4.86
CA ALA A 410 -11.50 -2.66 5.38
C ALA A 410 -11.77 -1.23 4.92
N MET A 411 -13.03 -0.98 4.63
CA MET A 411 -13.56 0.26 4.09
C MET A 411 -14.59 0.85 5.04
N ILE A 412 -14.30 2.02 5.56
CA ILE A 412 -15.25 2.89 6.31
C ILE A 412 -15.15 4.32 5.80
N GLN A 413 -16.12 5.16 6.16
CA GLN A 413 -16.11 6.59 5.82
C GLN A 413 -16.46 7.42 7.06
N SER A 414 -15.48 7.70 7.90
CA SER A 414 -15.61 8.49 9.13
C SER A 414 -14.47 9.51 9.28
N VAL A 415 -14.80 10.76 9.56
CA VAL A 415 -13.82 11.83 9.81
C VAL A 415 -14.15 12.55 11.12
N PRO A 416 -13.30 12.48 12.15
CA PRO A 416 -12.07 11.68 12.21
C PRO A 416 -12.37 10.17 12.10
N PRO A 417 -11.39 9.34 11.69
CA PRO A 417 -11.57 7.89 11.65
C PRO A 417 -11.91 7.35 13.04
N VAL A 418 -12.76 6.32 13.08
CA VAL A 418 -13.00 5.58 14.32
C VAL A 418 -11.68 4.90 14.72
N THR A 419 -11.15 5.29 15.87
CA THR A 419 -9.85 4.83 16.36
C THR A 419 -9.89 3.35 16.74
N ASN A 420 -8.74 2.70 16.62
CA ASN A 420 -8.45 1.34 17.05
C ASN A 420 -8.96 0.19 16.15
N LEU A 421 -9.83 0.39 15.16
CA LEU A 421 -10.32 -0.72 14.33
C LEU A 421 -9.18 -1.41 13.55
N GLN A 422 -8.24 -0.66 13.00
CA GLN A 422 -7.08 -1.21 12.33
C GLN A 422 -6.21 -2.05 13.29
N THR A 423 -5.95 -1.55 14.49
CA THR A 423 -5.18 -2.29 15.50
C THR A 423 -5.94 -3.52 15.97
N LEU A 424 -7.23 -3.38 16.22
CA LEU A 424 -8.10 -4.46 16.70
C LEU A 424 -8.18 -5.60 15.68
N SER A 425 -8.37 -5.29 14.40
CA SER A 425 -8.41 -6.30 13.34
C SER A 425 -7.08 -7.04 13.20
N ASN A 426 -5.94 -6.34 13.29
CA ASN A 426 -4.62 -6.98 13.34
C ASN A 426 -4.51 -7.93 14.55
N ASP A 427 -4.84 -7.43 15.76
CA ASP A 427 -4.71 -8.22 16.99
C ASP A 427 -5.57 -9.51 16.93
N ILE A 428 -6.79 -9.44 16.37
CA ILE A 428 -7.66 -10.61 16.21
C ILE A 428 -7.13 -11.59 15.18
N VAL A 429 -6.78 -11.10 14.00
CA VAL A 429 -6.29 -11.95 12.89
C VAL A 429 -5.03 -12.71 13.29
N TYR A 430 -4.04 -12.02 13.86
CA TYR A 430 -2.80 -12.67 14.27
C TYR A 430 -2.92 -13.50 15.55
N HIS A 431 -3.91 -13.22 16.42
CA HIS A 431 -4.24 -14.12 17.52
C HIS A 431 -4.83 -15.42 16.99
N ALA A 432 -5.77 -15.35 16.07
CA ALA A 432 -6.39 -16.51 15.45
C ALA A 432 -5.37 -17.37 14.68
N LEU A 433 -4.38 -16.76 14.04
CA LEU A 433 -3.33 -17.47 13.32
C LEU A 433 -2.36 -18.20 14.25
N LEU A 434 -2.11 -17.69 15.45
CA LEU A 434 -1.18 -18.27 16.44
C LEU A 434 -1.83 -19.26 17.40
N SER A 435 -3.16 -19.32 17.46
CA SER A 435 -3.86 -20.28 18.35
C SER A 435 -3.59 -21.72 17.95
N ASP A 436 -3.32 -22.00 16.66
CA ASP A 436 -2.92 -23.34 16.21
C ASP A 436 -1.51 -23.78 16.65
N PHE A 437 -0.69 -22.87 17.17
CA PHE A 437 0.64 -23.20 17.69
C PHE A 437 0.68 -23.33 19.23
N ALA A 438 -0.42 -22.98 19.92
CA ALA A 438 -0.48 -23.03 21.38
C ALA A 438 -0.58 -24.47 21.95
N ASP A 439 -0.95 -25.43 21.12
CA ASP A 439 -1.08 -26.85 21.49
C ASP A 439 0.14 -27.70 21.09
N LEU A 440 1.28 -27.10 20.80
CA LEU A 440 2.54 -27.84 20.68
C LEU A 440 3.17 -27.99 22.08
N PRO A 441 3.43 -29.24 22.53
CA PRO A 441 3.91 -29.55 23.87
C PRO A 441 5.31 -28.97 24.18
#